data_c9e34de9bcc1dfd649e0d3f7c3dcb135
#
_entry.id   c9e34de9bcc1dfd649e0d3f7c3dcb135
#
_cell.length_a   1.000
_cell.length_b   1.000
_cell.length_c   1.000
_cell.angle_alpha   90.00
_cell.angle_beta   90.00
_cell.angle_gamma   90.00
#
_symmetry.space_group_name_H-M   'P 1'
#
loop_
_entity.id
_entity.type
_entity.pdbx_description
1 polymer ?
#
loop_
_entity_poly.entity_id
_entity_poly.type
_entity_poly.pdbx_seq_one_letter_code
_entity_poly.pdbx_strand_id
1 'polypeptide(L)'
;MAIKTYGLMGVDWEERVNYERLRNERLARIKKLLKESEIGALLCFDMTNVRYITATHIGTWAMDKLARFTLLPQDDEPIMWDFGSAARHHQLYCPWLGERSRAGISTLRGAMLPAAGRAEDVARKIRIELEARGLLNEPVGVDAVELPVLFALQEEGIKVVDGQQLMQQARLIKTQDEITLLNSACMMVDAAYDELYRFMKPGVRENECVGLVSKVLYDLGSEHVEGVNAISGERCSPHPHVFSDRALRPGDPAYFDILHSYNGYRTCYYRTFAVGSASQAMVDAYKRCRYILDIAIDAIKPGVTTADIAKLWPKAEEFGFPNEEAAFALQYGHGVGLSIWEKPIFSRLVSLDHPEVIEEGMVFALETFWPASDGWTAARIEEQLVVTKDGCEVITRFPAEDLLVAGVRYYTASGPLPTTRETQSQLNTRANGYLAEGSKDQEALLQA
;
A
#
# COMPACT_ATOMS: atom_id res chain seq x y z
N MET A 1 8.69 17.67 -10.00
CA MET A 1 10.03 17.07 -10.33
C MET A 1 9.74 15.82 -11.14
N ALA A 2 10.38 15.61 -12.30
CA ALA A 2 10.12 14.39 -13.07
C ALA A 2 10.64 13.19 -12.29
N ILE A 3 9.80 12.15 -12.13
CA ILE A 3 10.18 10.90 -11.46
C ILE A 3 11.11 10.15 -12.41
N LYS A 4 12.33 9.90 -11.95
CA LYS A 4 13.29 9.08 -12.71
C LYS A 4 12.98 7.62 -12.46
N THR A 5 12.59 6.91 -13.52
CA THR A 5 12.43 5.45 -13.49
C THR A 5 13.68 4.79 -14.03
N TYR A 6 14.27 3.90 -13.25
CA TYR A 6 15.45 3.14 -13.63
C TYR A 6 15.07 1.70 -13.96
N GLY A 7 15.78 1.11 -14.93
CA GLY A 7 15.70 -0.33 -15.16
C GLY A 7 16.41 -1.12 -14.05
N LEU A 8 16.35 -2.45 -14.14
CA LEU A 8 17.06 -3.35 -13.21
C LEU A 8 18.59 -3.30 -13.39
N MET A 9 19.05 -2.96 -14.58
CA MET A 9 20.49 -2.77 -14.88
C MET A 9 20.80 -1.29 -14.89
N GLY A 10 21.71 -0.87 -14.03
CA GLY A 10 22.27 0.48 -14.02
C GLY A 10 23.51 0.57 -14.88
N VAL A 11 23.89 1.78 -15.24
CA VAL A 11 25.19 2.13 -15.82
C VAL A 11 25.98 2.94 -14.80
N ASP A 12 27.29 3.11 -15.00
CA ASP A 12 28.20 3.65 -14.00
C ASP A 12 27.80 5.05 -13.45
N TRP A 13 27.06 5.85 -14.24
CA TRP A 13 26.60 7.17 -13.86
C TRP A 13 25.18 7.20 -13.28
N GLU A 14 24.46 6.07 -13.26
CA GLU A 14 23.09 5.99 -12.69
C GLU A 14 23.15 5.73 -11.19
N GLU A 15 22.77 6.72 -10.42
CA GLU A 15 22.53 6.59 -8.99
C GLU A 15 21.06 6.25 -8.76
N ARG A 16 20.73 4.99 -8.44
CA ARG A 16 19.35 4.53 -8.23
C ARG A 16 18.79 5.02 -6.92
N VAL A 17 19.42 4.63 -5.81
CA VAL A 17 19.06 5.01 -4.45
C VAL A 17 20.34 5.26 -3.66
N ASN A 18 20.43 6.44 -3.08
CA ASN A 18 21.50 6.75 -2.15
C ASN A 18 21.04 6.48 -0.72
N TYR A 19 21.35 5.31 -0.19
CA TYR A 19 20.90 4.89 1.15
C TYR A 19 21.49 5.73 2.30
N GLU A 20 22.63 6.36 2.12
CA GLU A 20 23.16 7.28 3.12
C GLU A 20 22.36 8.57 3.15
N ARG A 21 22.09 9.18 2.00
CA ARG A 21 21.23 10.35 1.88
C ARG A 21 19.82 10.05 2.41
N LEU A 22 19.20 8.95 1.98
CA LEU A 22 17.89 8.51 2.44
C LEU A 22 17.81 8.46 3.98
N ARG A 23 18.81 7.84 4.60
CA ARG A 23 18.89 7.68 6.05
C ARG A 23 19.03 9.04 6.75
N ASN A 24 19.91 9.89 6.24
CA ASN A 24 20.20 11.19 6.82
C ASN A 24 19.01 12.15 6.67
N GLU A 25 18.35 12.17 5.51
CA GLU A 25 17.18 13.03 5.26
C GLU A 25 16.01 12.65 6.14
N ARG A 26 15.70 11.35 6.31
CA ARG A 26 14.64 10.89 7.21
C ARG A 26 14.92 11.28 8.66
N LEU A 27 16.14 11.02 9.15
CA LEU A 27 16.52 11.36 10.52
C LEU A 27 16.52 12.88 10.74
N ALA A 28 17.03 13.65 9.81
CA ALA A 28 17.04 15.12 9.89
C ALA A 28 15.60 15.68 9.95
N ARG A 29 14.68 15.11 9.17
CA ARG A 29 13.28 15.54 9.14
C ARG A 29 12.59 15.31 10.48
N ILE A 30 12.69 14.10 11.04
CA ILE A 30 12.06 13.81 12.32
C ILE A 30 12.70 14.61 13.47
N LYS A 31 14.01 14.80 13.46
CA LYS A 31 14.70 15.68 14.43
C LYS A 31 14.21 17.12 14.36
N LYS A 32 14.01 17.65 13.15
CA LYS A 32 13.46 19.00 12.96
C LYS A 32 12.07 19.11 13.58
N LEU A 33 11.17 18.19 13.24
CA LEU A 33 9.79 18.20 13.77
C LEU A 33 9.76 18.02 15.30
N LEU A 34 10.61 17.14 15.83
CA LEU A 34 10.73 16.92 17.26
C LEU A 34 11.19 18.22 17.98
N LYS A 35 12.14 18.94 17.39
CA LYS A 35 12.63 20.21 17.92
C LYS A 35 11.59 21.33 17.87
N GLU A 36 10.70 21.30 16.88
CA GLU A 36 9.59 22.26 16.71
C GLU A 36 8.37 21.92 17.60
N SER A 37 8.40 20.75 18.26
CA SER A 37 7.33 20.27 19.15
C SER A 37 7.63 20.51 20.63
N GLU A 38 6.64 20.22 21.49
CA GLU A 38 6.80 20.23 22.94
C GLU A 38 7.29 18.86 23.51
N ILE A 39 7.75 17.96 22.65
CA ILE A 39 8.17 16.60 23.00
C ILE A 39 9.69 16.56 23.18
N GLY A 40 10.16 16.12 24.34
CA GLY A 40 11.60 16.03 24.64
C GLY A 40 12.28 14.80 24.00
N ALA A 41 11.53 13.72 23.77
CA ALA A 41 12.03 12.52 23.13
C ALA A 41 10.90 11.73 22.46
N LEU A 42 11.22 10.97 21.40
CA LEU A 42 10.32 9.97 20.80
C LEU A 42 10.76 8.57 21.21
N LEU A 43 9.82 7.77 21.70
CA LEU A 43 9.99 6.35 21.99
C LEU A 43 9.08 5.54 21.05
N CYS A 44 9.69 4.84 20.11
CA CYS A 44 8.96 4.10 19.08
C CYS A 44 9.14 2.60 19.22
N PHE A 45 8.03 1.86 19.17
CA PHE A 45 7.96 0.40 19.14
C PHE A 45 7.47 -0.13 17.79
N ASP A 46 6.72 0.68 17.03
CA ASP A 46 6.29 0.31 15.69
C ASP A 46 7.50 0.13 14.76
N MET A 47 7.57 -1.02 14.08
CA MET A 47 8.73 -1.37 13.25
C MET A 47 8.96 -0.40 12.09
N THR A 48 7.92 0.23 11.58
CA THR A 48 8.00 1.25 10.53
C THR A 48 8.71 2.49 11.06
N ASN A 49 8.28 2.98 12.24
CA ASN A 49 8.88 4.14 12.87
C ASN A 49 10.32 3.87 13.34
N VAL A 50 10.57 2.68 13.91
CA VAL A 50 11.93 2.23 14.24
C VAL A 50 12.81 2.24 13.00
N ARG A 51 12.33 1.69 11.86
CA ARG A 51 13.07 1.68 10.59
C ARG A 51 13.28 3.09 10.04
N TYR A 52 12.28 3.97 10.12
CA TYR A 52 12.39 5.36 9.66
C TYR A 52 13.53 6.10 10.39
N ILE A 53 13.59 5.96 11.72
CA ILE A 53 14.56 6.63 12.58
C ILE A 53 15.96 5.99 12.46
N THR A 54 16.04 4.66 12.53
CA THR A 54 17.32 3.94 12.71
C THR A 54 17.88 3.35 11.42
N ALA A 55 17.07 3.27 10.36
CA ALA A 55 17.40 2.57 9.11
C ALA A 55 17.81 1.10 9.32
N THR A 56 17.24 0.44 10.33
CA THR A 56 17.47 -0.97 10.61
C THR A 56 16.22 -1.80 10.38
N HIS A 57 16.43 -3.04 10.01
CA HIS A 57 15.36 -4.01 9.80
C HIS A 57 15.74 -5.36 10.41
N ILE A 58 14.73 -6.05 10.93
CA ILE A 58 14.79 -7.48 11.27
C ILE A 58 13.63 -8.18 10.55
N GLY A 59 13.58 -9.50 10.58
CA GLY A 59 12.53 -10.23 9.87
C GLY A 59 11.12 -9.77 10.23
N THR A 60 10.24 -9.74 9.23
CA THR A 60 8.84 -9.30 9.35
C THR A 60 8.03 -10.13 10.35
N TRP A 61 8.50 -11.36 10.69
CA TRP A 61 7.93 -12.17 11.76
C TRP A 61 7.83 -11.45 13.12
N ALA A 62 8.64 -10.41 13.32
CA ALA A 62 8.65 -9.61 14.55
C ALA A 62 7.77 -8.35 14.48
N MET A 63 7.12 -8.08 13.33
CA MET A 63 6.39 -6.83 13.06
C MET A 63 5.29 -6.57 14.10
N ASP A 64 4.52 -7.59 14.44
CA ASP A 64 3.41 -7.51 15.38
C ASP A 64 3.81 -7.71 16.85
N LYS A 65 5.10 -7.98 17.14
CA LYS A 65 5.55 -8.36 18.48
C LYS A 65 5.94 -7.18 19.36
N LEU A 66 6.10 -5.97 18.78
CA LEU A 66 6.61 -4.78 19.48
C LEU A 66 7.90 -5.07 20.26
N ALA A 67 8.73 -5.99 19.73
CA ALA A 67 9.85 -6.58 20.44
C ALA A 67 11.04 -5.65 20.58
N ARG A 68 11.24 -4.80 19.57
CA ARG A 68 12.32 -3.82 19.47
C ARG A 68 11.78 -2.42 19.68
N PHE A 69 12.63 -1.51 20.13
CA PHE A 69 12.24 -0.12 20.35
C PHE A 69 13.42 0.83 20.21
N THR A 70 13.12 2.07 19.88
CA THR A 70 14.12 3.15 19.74
C THR A 70 13.69 4.37 20.52
N LEU A 71 14.65 5.03 21.17
CA LEU A 71 14.51 6.35 21.75
C LEU A 71 15.28 7.35 20.90
N LEU A 72 14.59 8.38 20.44
CA LEU A 72 15.19 9.54 19.76
C LEU A 72 15.06 10.76 20.68
N PRO A 73 16.10 11.16 21.40
CA PRO A 73 16.10 12.42 22.17
C PRO A 73 16.12 13.62 21.22
N GLN A 74 15.56 14.76 21.64
CA GLN A 74 15.38 15.95 20.82
C GLN A 74 16.70 16.45 20.18
N ASP A 75 17.77 16.52 20.95
CA ASP A 75 19.06 17.07 20.53
C ASP A 75 20.19 16.02 20.41
N ASP A 76 19.85 14.72 20.35
CA ASP A 76 20.84 13.65 20.30
C ASP A 76 20.55 12.64 19.19
N GLU A 77 21.37 11.62 19.05
CA GLU A 77 21.25 10.53 18.09
C GLU A 77 20.38 9.39 18.66
N PRO A 78 19.68 8.62 17.78
CA PRO A 78 18.80 7.55 18.23
C PRO A 78 19.57 6.43 18.95
N ILE A 79 18.93 5.89 19.97
CA ILE A 79 19.36 4.69 20.71
C ILE A 79 18.35 3.60 20.41
N MET A 80 18.81 2.41 20.10
CA MET A 80 17.96 1.29 19.74
C MET A 80 18.21 0.08 20.64
N TRP A 81 17.14 -0.61 21.03
CA TRP A 81 17.20 -1.90 21.69
C TRP A 81 16.57 -2.97 20.83
N ASP A 82 17.26 -4.08 20.69
CA ASP A 82 16.87 -5.19 19.82
C ASP A 82 17.30 -6.53 20.46
N PHE A 83 16.87 -7.64 19.89
CA PHE A 83 17.39 -8.97 20.27
C PHE A 83 18.92 -8.95 20.29
N GLY A 84 19.53 -9.61 21.28
CA GLY A 84 20.98 -9.51 21.49
C GLY A 84 21.81 -9.84 20.26
N SER A 85 21.43 -10.84 19.48
CA SER A 85 22.08 -11.18 18.19
C SER A 85 21.90 -10.09 17.13
N ALA A 86 20.70 -9.55 16.99
CA ALA A 86 20.41 -8.45 16.06
C ALA A 86 21.11 -7.16 16.49
N ALA A 87 21.11 -6.84 17.79
CA ALA A 87 21.84 -5.69 18.32
C ALA A 87 23.34 -5.77 17.98
N ARG A 88 23.96 -6.95 18.17
CA ARG A 88 25.36 -7.16 17.80
C ARG A 88 25.60 -7.05 16.29
N HIS A 89 24.70 -7.59 15.49
CA HIS A 89 24.75 -7.47 14.03
C HIS A 89 24.71 -5.98 13.62
N HIS A 90 23.78 -5.21 14.15
CA HIS A 90 23.67 -3.79 13.86
C HIS A 90 24.89 -2.99 14.31
N GLN A 91 25.52 -3.34 15.44
CA GLN A 91 26.79 -2.72 15.85
C GLN A 91 27.89 -2.89 14.79
N LEU A 92 27.93 -4.06 14.15
CA LEU A 92 28.96 -4.38 13.14
C LEU A 92 28.67 -3.79 11.76
N TYR A 93 27.40 -3.79 11.35
CA TYR A 93 27.01 -3.48 9.97
C TYR A 93 26.22 -2.19 9.80
N CYS A 94 25.82 -1.53 10.90
CA CYS A 94 25.16 -0.24 10.91
C CYS A 94 26.03 0.81 11.66
N PRO A 95 27.16 1.25 11.05
CA PRO A 95 28.12 2.12 11.74
C PRO A 95 27.53 3.46 12.20
N TRP A 96 26.45 3.92 11.57
CA TRP A 96 25.71 5.11 12.00
C TRP A 96 25.01 4.97 13.35
N LEU A 97 24.78 3.73 13.84
CA LEU A 97 24.30 3.44 15.20
C LEU A 97 25.45 3.07 16.12
N GLY A 98 26.36 2.19 15.69
CA GLY A 98 27.46 1.70 16.49
C GLY A 98 26.98 1.12 17.84
N GLU A 99 27.57 1.55 18.93
CA GLU A 99 27.24 1.11 20.31
C GLU A 99 25.87 1.60 20.82
N ARG A 100 25.21 2.51 20.09
CA ARG A 100 23.83 2.89 20.39
C ARG A 100 22.82 1.79 20.01
N SER A 101 23.23 0.76 19.28
CA SER A 101 22.48 -0.48 19.14
C SER A 101 22.78 -1.39 20.32
N ARG A 102 21.78 -1.64 21.16
CA ARG A 102 21.91 -2.32 22.44
C ARG A 102 20.99 -3.55 22.51
N ALA A 103 21.39 -4.54 23.31
CA ALA A 103 20.53 -5.68 23.59
C ALA A 103 19.39 -5.30 24.53
N GLY A 104 18.16 -5.69 24.14
CA GLY A 104 16.96 -5.48 24.94
C GLY A 104 15.73 -5.98 24.20
N ILE A 105 14.73 -6.39 24.93
CA ILE A 105 13.44 -6.84 24.41
C ILE A 105 12.32 -6.32 25.30
N SER A 106 11.14 -6.13 24.70
CA SER A 106 9.92 -5.82 25.42
C SER A 106 9.22 -7.08 25.94
N THR A 107 7.93 -7.00 26.22
CA THR A 107 7.08 -8.08 26.74
C THR A 107 6.65 -9.10 25.68
N LEU A 108 6.96 -8.89 24.41
CA LEU A 108 6.56 -9.73 23.27
C LEU A 108 5.03 -9.96 23.21
N ARG A 109 4.26 -8.86 23.36
CA ARG A 109 2.79 -8.89 23.38
C ARG A 109 2.21 -9.85 24.43
N GLY A 110 2.78 -9.82 25.62
CA GLY A 110 2.31 -10.64 26.75
C GLY A 110 2.72 -12.12 26.68
N ALA A 111 3.58 -12.50 25.71
CA ALA A 111 4.12 -13.85 25.70
C ALA A 111 5.07 -14.12 26.88
N MET A 112 5.64 -13.08 27.48
CA MET A 112 6.40 -13.16 28.72
C MET A 112 5.50 -12.89 29.93
N LEU A 113 5.67 -13.69 30.97
CA LEU A 113 4.95 -13.48 32.23
C LEU A 113 5.31 -12.11 32.83
N PRO A 114 4.36 -11.37 33.41
CA PRO A 114 4.64 -10.10 34.10
C PRO A 114 5.75 -10.21 35.14
N ALA A 115 5.81 -11.33 35.88
CA ALA A 115 6.86 -11.60 36.88
C ALA A 115 8.28 -11.63 36.28
N ALA A 116 8.44 -11.68 34.96
CA ALA A 116 9.76 -11.57 34.33
C ALA A 116 10.30 -10.12 34.32
N GLY A 117 9.51 -9.14 34.72
CA GLY A 117 9.92 -7.74 34.87
C GLY A 117 10.38 -7.05 33.57
N ARG A 118 9.83 -7.47 32.41
CA ARG A 118 10.30 -6.91 31.12
C ARG A 118 9.76 -5.52 30.86
N ALA A 119 8.56 -5.22 31.28
CA ALA A 119 7.98 -3.88 31.15
C ALA A 119 8.77 -2.85 32.00
N GLU A 120 9.04 -3.19 33.22
CA GLU A 120 9.82 -2.38 34.17
C GLU A 120 11.28 -2.21 33.69
N ASP A 121 11.86 -3.26 33.09
CA ASP A 121 13.21 -3.19 32.53
C ASP A 121 13.28 -2.21 31.32
N VAL A 122 12.27 -2.21 30.46
CA VAL A 122 12.14 -1.24 29.37
C VAL A 122 12.03 0.18 29.94
N ALA A 123 11.10 0.40 30.87
CA ALA A 123 10.86 1.72 31.46
C ALA A 123 12.11 2.28 32.15
N ARG A 124 12.80 1.45 32.91
CA ARG A 124 14.06 1.83 33.56
C ARG A 124 15.17 2.19 32.60
N LYS A 125 15.31 1.45 31.48
CA LYS A 125 16.28 1.77 30.42
C LYS A 125 15.98 3.15 29.81
N ILE A 126 14.70 3.43 29.53
CA ILE A 126 14.30 4.73 28.98
C ILE A 126 14.56 5.85 30.00
N ARG A 127 14.19 5.67 31.28
CA ARG A 127 14.44 6.63 32.35
C ARG A 127 15.93 7.01 32.44
N ILE A 128 16.82 6.01 32.47
CA ILE A 128 18.28 6.25 32.54
C ILE A 128 18.76 7.14 31.38
N GLU A 129 18.29 6.89 30.17
CA GLU A 129 18.68 7.69 29.01
C GLU A 129 18.11 9.12 29.03
N LEU A 130 16.90 9.29 29.55
CA LEU A 130 16.27 10.61 29.73
C LEU A 130 16.99 11.41 30.86
N GLU A 131 17.29 10.79 31.97
CA GLU A 131 18.02 11.42 33.06
C GLU A 131 19.41 11.89 32.63
N ALA A 132 20.14 11.04 31.91
CA ALA A 132 21.48 11.36 31.40
C ALA A 132 21.51 12.58 30.47
N ARG A 133 20.36 12.94 29.89
CA ARG A 133 20.19 14.08 28.95
C ARG A 133 19.40 15.25 29.55
N GLY A 134 18.98 15.15 30.82
CA GLY A 134 18.15 16.18 31.46
C GLY A 134 16.71 16.27 30.91
N LEU A 135 16.22 15.21 30.28
CA LEU A 135 14.90 15.18 29.60
C LEU A 135 13.82 14.47 30.41
N LEU A 136 14.08 14.04 31.64
CA LEU A 136 13.12 13.25 32.42
C LEU A 136 11.80 14.00 32.70
N ASN A 137 11.85 15.32 32.80
CA ASN A 137 10.67 16.15 33.06
C ASN A 137 9.94 16.59 31.77
N GLU A 138 10.52 16.30 30.63
CA GLU A 138 9.90 16.62 29.33
C GLU A 138 8.94 15.52 28.89
N PRO A 139 7.89 15.84 28.10
CA PRO A 139 7.01 14.82 27.53
C PRO A 139 7.77 13.86 26.61
N VAL A 140 7.43 12.58 26.67
CA VAL A 140 7.92 11.55 25.75
C VAL A 140 6.80 11.13 24.84
N GLY A 141 6.97 11.37 23.54
CA GLY A 141 6.04 10.93 22.49
C GLY A 141 6.20 9.44 22.26
N VAL A 142 5.12 8.67 22.41
CA VAL A 142 5.11 7.22 22.17
C VAL A 142 4.18 6.89 20.99
N ASP A 143 4.60 6.01 20.10
CA ASP A 143 3.80 5.61 18.93
C ASP A 143 2.80 4.49 19.28
N ALA A 144 3.27 3.27 19.37
CA ALA A 144 2.48 2.10 19.72
C ALA A 144 3.14 1.38 20.90
N VAL A 145 2.40 1.10 21.95
CA VAL A 145 2.98 0.49 23.16
C VAL A 145 2.00 -0.49 23.80
N GLU A 146 2.52 -1.55 24.39
CA GLU A 146 1.73 -2.46 25.22
C GLU A 146 1.37 -1.81 26.56
N LEU A 147 0.15 -2.04 27.06
CA LEU A 147 -0.31 -1.47 28.34
C LEU A 147 0.65 -1.69 29.51
N PRO A 148 1.24 -2.88 29.74
CA PRO A 148 2.19 -3.06 30.83
C PRO A 148 3.42 -2.15 30.70
N VAL A 149 3.91 -1.94 29.50
CA VAL A 149 5.04 -1.02 29.28
C VAL A 149 4.62 0.43 29.51
N LEU A 150 3.43 0.83 29.05
CA LEU A 150 2.88 2.16 29.31
C LEU A 150 2.79 2.45 30.81
N PHE A 151 2.23 1.52 31.56
CA PHE A 151 2.10 1.68 33.02
C PHE A 151 3.46 1.76 33.69
N ALA A 152 4.42 0.92 33.31
CA ALA A 152 5.77 0.96 33.85
C ALA A 152 6.49 2.28 33.51
N LEU A 153 6.30 2.85 32.32
CA LEU A 153 6.82 4.19 31.98
C LEU A 153 6.24 5.26 32.90
N GLN A 154 4.93 5.22 33.17
CA GLN A 154 4.26 6.16 34.06
C GLN A 154 4.73 6.00 35.56
N GLU A 155 4.93 4.77 35.99
CA GLU A 155 5.47 4.48 37.34
C GLU A 155 6.90 4.98 37.52
N GLU A 156 7.71 4.98 36.45
CA GLU A 156 9.04 5.61 36.43
C GLU A 156 8.99 7.15 36.33
N GLY A 157 7.81 7.76 36.33
CA GLY A 157 7.61 9.21 36.31
C GLY A 157 7.72 9.84 34.92
N ILE A 158 7.69 9.03 33.85
CA ILE A 158 7.78 9.51 32.47
C ILE A 158 6.40 10.00 32.01
N LYS A 159 6.32 11.25 31.57
CA LYS A 159 5.10 11.84 31.00
C LYS A 159 4.92 11.39 29.56
N VAL A 160 4.06 10.40 29.33
CA VAL A 160 3.78 9.85 28.01
C VAL A 160 2.72 10.69 27.28
N VAL A 161 2.98 11.02 26.01
CA VAL A 161 2.06 11.70 25.09
C VAL A 161 2.03 10.98 23.73
N ASP A 162 1.09 11.34 22.82
CA ASP A 162 1.03 10.77 21.48
C ASP A 162 2.25 11.22 20.64
N GLY A 163 3.08 10.28 20.24
CA GLY A 163 4.20 10.47 19.32
C GLY A 163 3.90 10.01 17.89
N GLN A 164 2.78 9.28 17.68
CA GLN A 164 2.46 8.73 16.37
C GLN A 164 2.12 9.82 15.36
N GLN A 165 1.44 10.89 15.79
CA GLN A 165 1.13 12.00 14.89
C GLN A 165 2.38 12.70 14.35
N LEU A 166 3.42 12.82 15.18
CA LEU A 166 4.70 13.41 14.76
C LEU A 166 5.42 12.50 13.75
N MET A 167 5.37 11.18 13.96
CA MET A 167 5.91 10.21 13.00
C MET A 167 5.14 10.19 11.68
N GLN A 168 3.81 10.30 11.71
CA GLN A 168 2.99 10.43 10.50
C GLN A 168 3.35 11.71 9.72
N GLN A 169 3.55 12.83 10.42
CA GLN A 169 3.97 14.08 9.80
C GLN A 169 5.37 13.98 9.17
N ALA A 170 6.30 13.26 9.81
CA ALA A 170 7.65 13.06 9.28
C ALA A 170 7.65 12.25 7.97
N ARG A 171 6.72 11.31 7.83
CA ARG A 171 6.59 10.42 6.67
C ARG A 171 5.70 10.98 5.56
N LEU A 172 5.01 12.11 5.80
CA LEU A 172 4.01 12.68 4.88
C LEU A 172 4.63 13.02 3.52
N ILE A 173 5.70 13.82 3.50
CA ILE A 173 6.40 14.21 2.27
C ILE A 173 7.58 13.26 2.04
N LYS A 174 7.61 12.60 0.91
CA LYS A 174 8.64 11.63 0.55
C LYS A 174 9.88 12.33 -0.04
N THR A 175 11.05 11.82 0.29
CA THR A 175 12.30 12.23 -0.36
C THR A 175 12.40 11.62 -1.76
N GLN A 176 13.34 12.08 -2.57
CA GLN A 176 13.55 11.51 -3.91
C GLN A 176 13.93 10.02 -3.86
N ASP A 177 14.73 9.61 -2.88
CA ASP A 177 15.11 8.20 -2.72
C ASP A 177 13.91 7.33 -2.28
N GLU A 178 13.04 7.87 -1.42
CA GLU A 178 11.79 7.20 -1.03
C GLU A 178 10.86 7.01 -2.24
N ILE A 179 10.69 8.04 -3.08
CA ILE A 179 9.89 7.98 -4.31
C ILE A 179 10.48 6.95 -5.28
N THR A 180 11.81 6.88 -5.42
CA THR A 180 12.48 5.89 -6.27
C THR A 180 12.23 4.46 -5.79
N LEU A 181 12.23 4.22 -4.47
CA LEU A 181 11.91 2.91 -3.88
C LEU A 181 10.44 2.53 -4.06
N LEU A 182 9.53 3.48 -3.87
CA LEU A 182 8.08 3.27 -4.11
C LEU A 182 7.80 2.94 -5.57
N ASN A 183 8.40 3.67 -6.51
CA ASN A 183 8.28 3.38 -7.92
C ASN A 183 8.85 1.99 -8.28
N SER A 184 10.00 1.60 -7.69
CA SER A 184 10.56 0.27 -7.88
C SER A 184 9.63 -0.84 -7.35
N ALA A 185 9.02 -0.61 -6.18
CA ALA A 185 8.04 -1.53 -5.62
C ALA A 185 6.81 -1.68 -6.54
N CYS A 186 6.26 -0.59 -7.08
CA CYS A 186 5.16 -0.64 -8.05
C CYS A 186 5.54 -1.41 -9.33
N MET A 187 6.74 -1.20 -9.88
CA MET A 187 7.21 -1.94 -11.05
C MET A 187 7.28 -3.46 -10.83
N MET A 188 7.59 -3.90 -9.61
CA MET A 188 7.57 -5.33 -9.26
C MET A 188 6.15 -5.88 -9.26
N VAL A 189 5.17 -5.11 -8.80
CA VAL A 189 3.76 -5.49 -8.84
C VAL A 189 3.22 -5.47 -10.28
N ASP A 190 3.64 -4.51 -11.12
CA ASP A 190 3.29 -4.51 -12.55
C ASP A 190 3.71 -5.81 -13.23
N ALA A 191 4.95 -6.29 -12.95
CA ALA A 191 5.44 -7.56 -13.45
C ALA A 191 4.64 -8.76 -12.89
N ALA A 192 4.26 -8.71 -11.62
CA ALA A 192 3.44 -9.74 -11.00
C ALA A 192 2.02 -9.79 -11.61
N TYR A 193 1.42 -8.64 -11.95
CA TYR A 193 0.15 -8.59 -12.66
C TYR A 193 0.23 -9.14 -14.08
N ASP A 194 1.33 -8.90 -14.80
CA ASP A 194 1.53 -9.46 -16.14
C ASP A 194 1.58 -11.00 -16.10
N GLU A 195 2.33 -11.57 -15.18
CA GLU A 195 2.37 -13.02 -14.98
C GLU A 195 1.02 -13.58 -14.49
N LEU A 196 0.33 -12.87 -13.60
CA LEU A 196 -0.99 -13.23 -13.10
C LEU A 196 -2.02 -13.24 -14.23
N TYR A 197 -2.03 -12.23 -15.09
CA TYR A 197 -2.93 -12.15 -16.24
C TYR A 197 -2.75 -13.35 -17.18
N ARG A 198 -1.50 -13.75 -17.43
CA ARG A 198 -1.20 -14.93 -18.27
C ARG A 198 -1.58 -16.26 -17.63
N PHE A 199 -1.51 -16.32 -16.30
CA PHE A 199 -1.79 -17.53 -15.52
C PHE A 199 -3.29 -17.78 -15.35
N MET A 200 -4.07 -16.72 -15.16
CA MET A 200 -5.51 -16.81 -14.89
C MET A 200 -6.27 -17.46 -16.03
N LYS A 201 -7.09 -18.44 -15.67
CA LYS A 201 -8.04 -19.12 -16.58
C LYS A 201 -9.08 -19.85 -15.75
N PRO A 202 -10.22 -20.24 -16.34
CA PRO A 202 -11.18 -21.09 -15.65
C PRO A 202 -10.53 -22.33 -15.05
N GLY A 203 -10.88 -22.62 -13.77
CA GLY A 203 -10.36 -23.78 -13.01
C GLY A 203 -9.14 -23.47 -12.15
N VAL A 204 -8.41 -22.37 -12.35
CA VAL A 204 -7.36 -21.89 -11.44
C VAL A 204 -8.03 -21.38 -10.17
N ARG A 205 -7.42 -21.58 -9.01
CA ARG A 205 -7.95 -21.13 -7.74
C ARG A 205 -7.36 -19.78 -7.32
N GLU A 206 -8.09 -19.03 -6.48
CA GLU A 206 -7.61 -17.76 -5.93
C GLU A 206 -6.26 -17.93 -5.21
N ASN A 207 -6.11 -18.96 -4.35
CA ASN A 207 -4.86 -19.23 -3.64
C ASN A 207 -3.69 -19.65 -4.56
N GLU A 208 -3.96 -20.23 -5.73
CA GLU A 208 -2.92 -20.51 -6.73
C GLU A 208 -2.43 -19.20 -7.37
N CYS A 209 -3.34 -18.25 -7.60
CA CYS A 209 -2.98 -16.90 -8.04
C CYS A 209 -2.11 -16.18 -6.99
N VAL A 210 -2.49 -16.26 -5.71
CA VAL A 210 -1.71 -15.70 -4.59
C VAL A 210 -0.31 -16.31 -4.52
N GLY A 211 -0.20 -17.65 -4.68
CA GLY A 211 1.08 -18.35 -4.71
C GLY A 211 1.99 -17.89 -5.85
N LEU A 212 1.42 -17.71 -7.05
CA LEU A 212 2.15 -17.18 -8.20
C LEU A 212 2.67 -15.76 -7.95
N VAL A 213 1.78 -14.84 -7.55
CA VAL A 213 2.12 -13.44 -7.27
C VAL A 213 3.23 -13.36 -6.22
N SER A 214 3.07 -14.10 -5.11
CA SER A 214 4.08 -14.13 -4.04
C SER A 214 5.44 -14.63 -4.55
N LYS A 215 5.45 -15.69 -5.37
CA LYS A 215 6.68 -16.20 -5.98
C LYS A 215 7.36 -15.14 -6.85
N VAL A 216 6.62 -14.49 -7.75
CA VAL A 216 7.16 -13.47 -8.65
C VAL A 216 7.76 -12.32 -7.86
N LEU A 217 7.07 -11.82 -6.84
CA LEU A 217 7.56 -10.71 -6.01
C LEU A 217 8.85 -11.08 -5.26
N TYR A 218 8.92 -12.28 -4.65
CA TYR A 218 10.16 -12.72 -3.98
C TYR A 218 11.30 -12.97 -4.97
N ASP A 219 11.03 -13.50 -6.15
CA ASP A 219 12.05 -13.68 -7.21
C ASP A 219 12.63 -12.32 -7.66
N LEU A 220 11.82 -11.25 -7.64
CA LEU A 220 12.24 -9.89 -7.97
C LEU A 220 12.91 -9.14 -6.81
N GLY A 221 12.93 -9.70 -5.61
CA GLY A 221 13.62 -9.11 -4.45
C GLY A 221 12.71 -8.42 -3.42
N SER A 222 11.39 -8.70 -3.42
CA SER A 222 10.51 -8.29 -2.32
C SER A 222 11.05 -8.80 -1.00
N GLU A 223 11.05 -7.97 0.02
CA GLU A 223 11.42 -8.40 1.38
C GLU A 223 10.24 -9.02 2.13
N HIS A 224 9.01 -8.68 1.73
CA HIS A 224 7.80 -9.18 2.34
C HIS A 224 6.58 -8.98 1.43
N VAL A 225 5.82 -10.04 1.22
CA VAL A 225 4.47 -9.98 0.64
C VAL A 225 3.50 -9.95 1.81
N GLU A 226 2.94 -8.77 2.12
CA GLU A 226 2.05 -8.57 3.27
C GLU A 226 0.71 -9.24 3.06
N GLY A 227 0.21 -9.21 1.83
CA GLY A 227 -1.02 -9.84 1.44
C GLY A 227 -1.29 -9.72 -0.05
N VAL A 228 -2.09 -10.64 -0.54
CA VAL A 228 -2.71 -10.55 -1.85
C VAL A 228 -4.20 -10.81 -1.65
N ASN A 229 -5.00 -9.75 -1.71
CA ASN A 229 -6.44 -9.90 -1.75
C ASN A 229 -6.79 -10.44 -3.13
N ALA A 230 -7.23 -11.69 -3.21
CA ALA A 230 -7.62 -12.35 -4.44
C ALA A 230 -9.08 -12.78 -4.34
N ILE A 231 -9.95 -12.09 -5.05
CA ILE A 231 -11.39 -12.19 -4.88
C ILE A 231 -12.03 -12.41 -6.24
N SER A 232 -12.91 -13.39 -6.34
CA SER A 232 -13.55 -13.74 -7.60
C SER A 232 -15.03 -14.07 -7.47
N GLY A 233 -15.76 -13.87 -8.56
CA GLY A 233 -17.16 -14.22 -8.70
C GLY A 233 -18.05 -13.44 -7.74
N GLU A 234 -18.98 -14.15 -7.11
CA GLU A 234 -19.96 -13.61 -6.16
C GLU A 234 -19.36 -12.93 -4.92
N ARG A 235 -18.08 -13.18 -4.64
CA ARG A 235 -17.40 -12.55 -3.51
C ARG A 235 -16.91 -11.13 -3.84
N CYS A 236 -17.03 -10.70 -5.08
CA CYS A 236 -16.63 -9.35 -5.51
C CYS A 236 -17.59 -8.25 -5.04
N SER A 237 -18.83 -8.59 -4.62
CA SER A 237 -19.81 -7.58 -4.21
C SER A 237 -20.66 -8.03 -3.03
N PRO A 238 -20.49 -7.42 -1.85
CA PRO A 238 -19.35 -6.63 -1.39
C PRO A 238 -18.11 -7.52 -1.19
N HIS A 239 -16.92 -6.93 -1.21
CA HIS A 239 -15.73 -7.72 -1.18
C HIS A 239 -15.17 -7.96 0.23
N PRO A 240 -14.72 -9.18 0.56
CA PRO A 240 -13.88 -9.45 1.72
C PRO A 240 -12.41 -9.11 1.37
N HIS A 241 -11.62 -8.70 2.35
CA HIS A 241 -10.19 -8.46 2.16
C HIS A 241 -9.39 -9.75 2.39
N VAL A 242 -9.74 -10.83 1.67
CA VAL A 242 -9.10 -12.14 1.83
C VAL A 242 -9.33 -13.03 0.61
N PHE A 243 -8.34 -13.85 0.28
CA PHE A 243 -8.49 -14.91 -0.73
C PHE A 243 -9.11 -16.19 -0.15
N SER A 244 -9.51 -17.11 -1.05
CA SER A 244 -9.99 -18.44 -0.72
C SER A 244 -9.41 -19.50 -1.66
N ASP A 245 -9.91 -20.71 -1.57
CA ASP A 245 -9.62 -21.80 -2.52
C ASP A 245 -10.68 -21.90 -3.65
N ARG A 246 -11.53 -20.87 -3.83
CA ARG A 246 -12.51 -20.82 -4.92
C ARG A 246 -11.83 -20.88 -6.27
N ALA A 247 -12.34 -21.76 -7.14
CA ALA A 247 -11.89 -21.82 -8.52
C ALA A 247 -12.56 -20.72 -9.35
N LEU A 248 -11.77 -20.05 -10.18
CA LEU A 248 -12.22 -19.09 -11.19
C LEU A 248 -13.16 -19.77 -12.19
N ARG A 249 -14.26 -19.14 -12.52
CA ARG A 249 -15.26 -19.66 -13.46
C ARG A 249 -15.37 -18.74 -14.69
N PRO A 250 -15.80 -19.26 -15.85
CA PRO A 250 -16.10 -18.40 -16.99
C PRO A 250 -17.13 -17.33 -16.65
N GLY A 251 -16.85 -16.08 -16.99
CA GLY A 251 -17.72 -14.95 -16.70
C GLY A 251 -17.58 -14.36 -15.31
N ASP A 252 -16.66 -14.87 -14.47
CA ASP A 252 -16.37 -14.26 -13.18
C ASP A 252 -15.66 -12.91 -13.35
N PRO A 253 -15.98 -11.89 -12.54
CA PRO A 253 -15.02 -10.86 -12.18
C PRO A 253 -13.95 -11.48 -11.30
N ALA A 254 -12.73 -10.98 -11.40
CA ALA A 254 -11.65 -11.32 -10.47
C ALA A 254 -10.80 -10.07 -10.25
N TYR A 255 -10.68 -9.60 -9.02
CA TYR A 255 -9.79 -8.51 -8.71
C TYR A 255 -8.81 -8.87 -7.61
N PHE A 256 -7.68 -8.24 -7.73
CA PHE A 256 -6.53 -8.48 -6.85
C PHE A 256 -6.02 -7.15 -6.33
N ASP A 257 -5.61 -7.17 -5.07
CA ASP A 257 -4.83 -6.12 -4.46
C ASP A 257 -3.52 -6.73 -3.98
N ILE A 258 -2.41 -6.15 -4.40
CA ILE A 258 -1.09 -6.71 -4.13
C ILE A 258 -0.31 -5.78 -3.22
N LEU A 259 -0.15 -6.25 -1.98
CA LEU A 259 0.54 -5.54 -0.91
C LEU A 259 1.89 -6.21 -0.66
N HIS A 260 2.97 -5.52 -0.98
CA HIS A 260 4.31 -6.00 -0.68
C HIS A 260 5.23 -4.86 -0.26
N SER A 261 6.43 -5.19 0.18
CA SER A 261 7.45 -4.20 0.47
C SER A 261 8.78 -4.50 -0.21
N TYR A 262 9.38 -3.45 -0.75
CA TYR A 262 10.73 -3.45 -1.30
C TYR A 262 11.57 -2.43 -0.53
N ASN A 263 12.62 -2.89 0.15
CA ASN A 263 13.42 -2.06 1.06
C ASN A 263 12.57 -1.25 2.07
N GLY A 264 11.44 -1.82 2.51
CA GLY A 264 10.47 -1.25 3.44
C GLY A 264 9.36 -0.44 2.81
N TYR A 265 9.50 -0.01 1.56
CA TYR A 265 8.50 0.81 0.87
C TYR A 265 7.44 -0.07 0.24
N ARG A 266 6.17 0.28 0.46
CA ARG A 266 5.02 -0.57 0.21
C ARG A 266 4.26 -0.18 -1.04
N THR A 267 3.47 -1.13 -1.52
CA THR A 267 2.49 -0.92 -2.58
C THR A 267 1.09 -1.25 -2.11
N CYS A 268 0.12 -0.60 -2.71
CA CYS A 268 -1.30 -0.93 -2.62
C CYS A 268 -1.94 -0.50 -3.93
N TYR A 269 -2.38 -1.47 -4.75
CA TYR A 269 -3.28 -1.14 -5.85
C TYR A 269 -4.03 -2.34 -6.41
N TYR A 270 -5.28 -2.10 -6.76
CA TYR A 270 -6.20 -3.07 -7.31
C TYR A 270 -6.21 -3.08 -8.83
N ARG A 271 -6.36 -4.29 -9.39
CA ARG A 271 -6.74 -4.52 -10.79
C ARG A 271 -7.89 -5.51 -10.86
N THR A 272 -8.88 -5.19 -11.69
CA THR A 272 -10.03 -6.07 -11.97
C THR A 272 -9.89 -6.70 -13.35
N PHE A 273 -10.20 -7.97 -13.43
CA PHE A 273 -10.21 -8.78 -14.65
C PHE A 273 -11.57 -9.46 -14.82
N ALA A 274 -11.92 -9.78 -16.06
CA ALA A 274 -12.94 -10.77 -16.36
C ALA A 274 -12.28 -12.10 -16.72
N VAL A 275 -12.85 -13.22 -16.31
CA VAL A 275 -12.33 -14.56 -16.59
C VAL A 275 -13.06 -15.20 -17.77
N GLY A 276 -12.35 -15.41 -18.88
CA GLY A 276 -12.89 -16.03 -20.10
C GLY A 276 -13.81 -15.14 -20.92
N SER A 277 -14.69 -14.38 -20.30
CA SER A 277 -15.60 -13.42 -20.95
C SER A 277 -16.08 -12.37 -19.96
N ALA A 278 -16.47 -11.20 -20.45
CA ALA A 278 -17.07 -10.13 -19.65
C ALA A 278 -18.55 -9.93 -20.05
N SER A 279 -19.42 -9.76 -19.06
CA SER A 279 -20.78 -9.30 -19.30
C SER A 279 -20.81 -7.79 -19.55
N GLN A 280 -21.86 -7.27 -20.18
CA GLN A 280 -22.03 -5.84 -20.34
C GLN A 280 -22.12 -5.12 -18.98
N ALA A 281 -22.77 -5.74 -17.98
CA ALA A 281 -22.86 -5.20 -16.64
C ALA A 281 -21.49 -5.00 -15.98
N MET A 282 -20.56 -5.97 -16.16
CA MET A 282 -19.17 -5.83 -15.69
C MET A 282 -18.43 -4.71 -16.40
N VAL A 283 -18.56 -4.60 -17.72
CA VAL A 283 -17.93 -3.55 -18.52
C VAL A 283 -18.41 -2.17 -18.08
N ASP A 284 -19.72 -2.02 -17.87
CA ASP A 284 -20.31 -0.74 -17.44
C ASP A 284 -19.86 -0.37 -16.00
N ALA A 285 -19.82 -1.34 -15.09
CA ALA A 285 -19.29 -1.14 -13.73
C ALA A 285 -17.81 -0.73 -13.75
N TYR A 286 -16.99 -1.41 -14.58
CA TYR A 286 -15.58 -1.07 -14.73
C TYR A 286 -15.38 0.35 -15.25
N LYS A 287 -16.09 0.72 -16.29
CA LYS A 287 -16.04 2.09 -16.87
C LYS A 287 -16.47 3.14 -15.85
N ARG A 288 -17.51 2.86 -15.06
CA ARG A 288 -17.93 3.78 -13.99
C ARG A 288 -16.89 3.90 -12.90
N CYS A 289 -16.32 2.78 -12.46
CA CYS A 289 -15.25 2.72 -11.47
C CYS A 289 -14.02 3.52 -11.96
N ARG A 290 -13.57 3.30 -13.20
CA ARG A 290 -12.44 4.02 -13.82
C ARG A 290 -12.72 5.53 -13.91
N TYR A 291 -13.91 5.92 -14.39
CA TYR A 291 -14.29 7.32 -14.48
C TYR A 291 -14.22 8.06 -13.13
N ILE A 292 -14.72 7.42 -12.05
CA ILE A 292 -14.69 7.99 -10.70
C ILE A 292 -13.25 8.17 -10.21
N LEU A 293 -12.35 7.26 -10.57
CA LEU A 293 -10.93 7.35 -10.23
C LEU A 293 -10.24 8.44 -11.06
N ASP A 294 -10.49 8.52 -12.35
CA ASP A 294 -9.88 9.51 -13.26
C ASP A 294 -10.17 10.94 -12.84
N ILE A 295 -11.44 11.27 -12.53
CA ILE A 295 -11.80 12.63 -12.08
C ILE A 295 -11.11 13.01 -10.77
N ALA A 296 -10.86 12.04 -9.88
CA ALA A 296 -10.12 12.27 -8.65
C ALA A 296 -8.64 12.51 -8.95
N ILE A 297 -8.00 11.69 -9.79
CA ILE A 297 -6.59 11.83 -10.19
C ILE A 297 -6.37 13.18 -10.89
N ASP A 298 -7.23 13.56 -11.83
CA ASP A 298 -7.13 14.83 -12.58
C ASP A 298 -7.22 16.07 -11.67
N ALA A 299 -7.89 15.94 -10.53
CA ALA A 299 -8.03 17.02 -9.55
C ALA A 299 -6.83 17.15 -8.61
N ILE A 300 -5.94 16.16 -8.53
CA ILE A 300 -4.79 16.16 -7.62
C ILE A 300 -3.73 17.17 -8.05
N LYS A 301 -3.45 18.12 -7.18
CA LYS A 301 -2.32 19.06 -7.28
C LYS A 301 -2.06 19.71 -5.93
N PRO A 302 -0.88 20.31 -5.69
CA PRO A 302 -0.61 21.05 -4.48
C PRO A 302 -1.64 22.16 -4.22
N GLY A 303 -2.06 22.29 -2.96
CA GLY A 303 -3.03 23.28 -2.50
C GLY A 303 -4.49 22.83 -2.54
N VAL A 304 -4.84 21.76 -3.22
CA VAL A 304 -6.15 21.10 -3.14
C VAL A 304 -6.24 20.34 -1.82
N THR A 305 -7.43 20.17 -1.27
CA THR A 305 -7.62 19.42 -0.02
C THR A 305 -8.16 18.01 -0.26
N THR A 306 -7.93 17.12 0.72
CA THR A 306 -8.54 15.78 0.71
C THR A 306 -10.06 15.83 0.65
N ALA A 307 -10.70 16.89 1.20
CA ALA A 307 -12.14 17.12 1.10
C ALA A 307 -12.59 17.44 -0.33
N ASP A 308 -11.78 18.18 -1.10
CA ASP A 308 -12.13 18.52 -2.48
C ASP A 308 -12.13 17.26 -3.35
N ILE A 309 -11.19 16.34 -3.12
CA ILE A 309 -11.17 15.05 -3.79
C ILE A 309 -12.34 14.17 -3.34
N ALA A 310 -12.58 14.04 -2.03
CA ALA A 310 -13.66 13.22 -1.50
C ALA A 310 -15.06 13.66 -1.99
N LYS A 311 -15.27 14.94 -2.27
CA LYS A 311 -16.51 15.47 -2.84
C LYS A 311 -16.79 15.02 -4.26
N LEU A 312 -15.75 14.64 -5.04
CA LEU A 312 -15.89 14.13 -6.42
C LEU A 312 -16.44 12.71 -6.43
N TRP A 313 -16.27 11.98 -5.35
CA TRP A 313 -16.76 10.62 -5.23
C TRP A 313 -18.24 10.55 -4.91
N PRO A 314 -18.96 9.54 -5.44
CA PRO A 314 -20.36 9.34 -5.14
C PRO A 314 -20.58 9.10 -3.63
N LYS A 315 -21.78 9.43 -3.16
CA LYS A 315 -22.20 9.11 -1.79
C LYS A 315 -22.41 7.61 -1.65
N ALA A 316 -22.27 7.10 -0.43
CA ALA A 316 -22.45 5.69 -0.11
C ALA A 316 -23.76 5.10 -0.63
N GLU A 317 -24.86 5.86 -0.52
CA GLU A 317 -26.20 5.42 -0.93
C GLU A 317 -26.31 5.24 -2.45
N GLU A 318 -25.52 5.95 -3.26
CA GLU A 318 -25.54 5.87 -4.72
C GLU A 318 -25.00 4.52 -5.25
N PHE A 319 -24.20 3.82 -4.43
CA PHE A 319 -23.66 2.51 -4.79
C PHE A 319 -24.02 1.40 -3.78
N GLY A 320 -25.12 1.60 -3.05
CA GLY A 320 -25.83 0.54 -2.32
C GLY A 320 -25.46 0.38 -0.85
N PHE A 321 -24.79 1.37 -0.23
CA PHE A 321 -24.45 1.35 1.19
C PHE A 321 -25.29 2.34 2.00
N PRO A 322 -25.64 2.05 3.26
CA PRO A 322 -26.56 2.89 4.03
C PRO A 322 -25.94 4.21 4.53
N ASN A 323 -24.63 4.31 4.60
CA ASN A 323 -23.89 5.49 5.05
C ASN A 323 -22.40 5.37 4.73
N GLU A 324 -21.63 6.45 4.93
CA GLU A 324 -20.21 6.51 4.60
C GLU A 324 -19.34 5.58 5.47
N GLU A 325 -19.75 5.24 6.69
CA GLU A 325 -19.03 4.28 7.53
C GLU A 325 -19.15 2.86 6.96
N ALA A 326 -20.34 2.48 6.50
CA ALA A 326 -20.58 1.18 5.86
C ALA A 326 -19.89 1.04 4.50
N ALA A 327 -19.63 2.15 3.83
CA ALA A 327 -18.91 2.21 2.56
C ALA A 327 -17.42 2.55 2.71
N PHE A 328 -16.90 2.64 3.93
CA PHE A 328 -15.50 3.01 4.17
C PHE A 328 -14.53 2.07 3.44
N ALA A 329 -13.48 2.65 2.88
CA ALA A 329 -12.48 1.97 2.06
C ALA A 329 -12.99 1.39 0.71
N LEU A 330 -14.10 1.93 0.16
CA LEU A 330 -14.58 1.58 -1.18
C LEU A 330 -14.38 2.72 -2.19
N GLN A 331 -14.63 3.97 -1.77
CA GLN A 331 -14.21 5.19 -2.45
C GLN A 331 -13.23 5.89 -1.51
N TYR A 332 -11.93 5.66 -1.70
CA TYR A 332 -10.97 5.89 -0.64
C TYR A 332 -9.59 6.26 -1.19
N GLY A 333 -8.75 6.79 -0.32
CA GLY A 333 -7.33 6.95 -0.57
C GLY A 333 -6.56 7.08 0.72
N HIS A 334 -5.31 6.68 0.68
CA HIS A 334 -4.42 6.73 1.85
C HIS A 334 -2.96 6.92 1.43
N GLY A 335 -2.19 7.57 2.28
CA GLY A 335 -0.75 7.66 2.11
C GLY A 335 -0.09 6.28 2.09
N VAL A 336 0.94 6.16 1.28
CA VAL A 336 1.76 4.94 1.17
C VAL A 336 3.23 5.31 1.29
N GLY A 337 3.98 4.52 2.03
CA GLY A 337 5.41 4.74 2.26
C GLY A 337 6.06 3.53 2.91
N LEU A 338 6.68 3.72 4.05
CA LEU A 338 7.16 2.61 4.91
C LEU A 338 6.01 1.88 5.60
N SER A 339 4.84 2.50 5.73
CA SER A 339 3.59 1.84 6.11
C SER A 339 2.65 1.80 4.93
N ILE A 340 1.74 0.81 4.94
CA ILE A 340 0.69 0.72 3.93
C ILE A 340 -0.33 1.85 4.11
N TRP A 341 -0.57 2.27 5.35
CA TRP A 341 -1.48 3.36 5.69
C TRP A 341 -0.73 4.48 6.40
N GLU A 342 -0.58 5.59 5.68
CA GLU A 342 0.01 6.84 6.15
C GLU A 342 -0.95 8.00 5.88
N LYS A 343 -0.63 9.19 6.38
CA LYS A 343 -1.30 10.42 5.93
C LYS A 343 -0.95 10.74 4.48
N PRO A 344 -1.87 11.41 3.74
CA PRO A 344 -3.22 11.78 4.13
C PRO A 344 -4.24 10.65 3.94
N ILE A 345 -5.43 10.80 4.52
CA ILE A 345 -6.59 9.95 4.25
C ILE A 345 -7.59 10.72 3.38
N PHE A 346 -8.06 10.07 2.32
CA PHE A 346 -9.12 10.58 1.45
C PHE A 346 -10.38 9.75 1.68
N SER A 347 -11.42 10.34 2.20
CA SER A 347 -12.68 9.66 2.48
C SER A 347 -13.80 10.66 2.73
N ARG A 348 -14.99 10.37 2.25
CA ARG A 348 -16.17 11.16 2.59
C ARG A 348 -16.50 11.11 4.09
N LEU A 349 -16.13 10.00 4.76
CA LEU A 349 -16.33 9.83 6.19
C LEU A 349 -15.47 10.78 7.04
N VAL A 350 -14.25 11.08 6.61
CA VAL A 350 -13.26 11.81 7.44
C VAL A 350 -12.90 13.16 6.84
N SER A 351 -12.60 13.19 5.54
CA SER A 351 -11.96 14.37 4.93
C SER A 351 -12.90 15.57 4.80
N LEU A 352 -14.22 15.35 4.76
CA LEU A 352 -15.18 16.45 4.63
C LEU A 352 -15.17 17.36 5.86
N ASP A 353 -14.98 16.78 7.05
CA ASP A 353 -14.94 17.52 8.33
C ASP A 353 -13.50 17.87 8.75
N HIS A 354 -12.52 17.07 8.30
CA HIS A 354 -11.10 17.22 8.65
C HIS A 354 -10.22 17.20 7.41
N PRO A 355 -10.29 18.26 6.55
CA PRO A 355 -9.50 18.31 5.33
C PRO A 355 -8.01 18.50 5.62
N GLU A 356 -7.17 17.77 4.89
CA GLU A 356 -5.71 17.95 4.84
C GLU A 356 -5.33 18.55 3.48
N VAL A 357 -4.34 19.45 3.46
CA VAL A 357 -3.86 20.08 2.21
C VAL A 357 -2.90 19.11 1.52
N ILE A 358 -3.07 18.93 0.22
CA ILE A 358 -2.19 18.13 -0.63
C ILE A 358 -0.94 18.96 -0.96
N GLU A 359 0.23 18.36 -0.78
CA GLU A 359 1.53 19.01 -1.00
C GLU A 359 2.40 18.20 -1.97
N GLU A 360 3.32 18.88 -2.67
CA GLU A 360 4.33 18.22 -3.53
C GLU A 360 5.15 17.20 -2.73
N GLY A 361 5.38 16.03 -3.30
CA GLY A 361 6.13 14.94 -2.68
C GLY A 361 5.29 14.00 -1.81
N MET A 362 4.00 14.25 -1.63
CA MET A 362 3.11 13.23 -1.06
C MET A 362 2.98 12.06 -2.02
N VAL A 363 2.90 10.84 -1.46
CA VAL A 363 2.61 9.62 -2.21
C VAL A 363 1.46 8.91 -1.54
N PHE A 364 0.46 8.55 -2.32
CA PHE A 364 -0.73 7.88 -1.83
C PHE A 364 -1.37 7.01 -2.91
N ALA A 365 -2.19 6.06 -2.48
CA ALA A 365 -3.06 5.27 -3.31
C ALA A 365 -4.47 5.86 -3.31
N LEU A 366 -5.12 5.86 -4.47
CA LEU A 366 -6.53 6.22 -4.64
C LEU A 366 -7.27 5.02 -5.21
N GLU A 367 -8.35 4.62 -4.58
CA GLU A 367 -9.13 3.46 -4.95
C GLU A 367 -10.61 3.74 -5.11
N THR A 368 -11.24 3.05 -6.04
CA THR A 368 -12.67 3.16 -6.31
C THR A 368 -13.28 1.77 -6.49
N PHE A 369 -14.55 1.66 -6.16
CA PHE A 369 -15.37 0.47 -6.27
C PHE A 369 -16.70 0.82 -6.92
N TRP A 370 -17.22 -0.06 -7.77
CA TRP A 370 -18.58 0.10 -8.28
C TRP A 370 -19.26 -1.27 -8.48
N PRO A 371 -20.44 -1.48 -7.85
CA PRO A 371 -21.21 -2.70 -8.06
C PRO A 371 -21.85 -2.69 -9.45
N ALA A 372 -21.90 -3.84 -10.09
CA ALA A 372 -22.57 -3.98 -11.37
C ALA A 372 -24.11 -4.12 -11.24
N SER A 373 -24.81 -3.83 -12.30
CA SER A 373 -26.28 -3.88 -12.33
C SER A 373 -26.85 -5.30 -12.24
N ASP A 374 -26.03 -6.33 -12.36
CA ASP A 374 -26.43 -7.73 -12.22
C ASP A 374 -26.60 -8.18 -10.76
N GLY A 375 -26.19 -7.34 -9.79
CA GLY A 375 -26.38 -7.54 -8.36
C GLY A 375 -25.38 -8.47 -7.67
N TRP A 376 -24.36 -8.98 -8.40
CA TRP A 376 -23.37 -9.89 -7.81
C TRP A 376 -21.92 -9.63 -8.27
N THR A 377 -21.73 -8.95 -9.40
CA THR A 377 -20.41 -8.56 -9.86
C THR A 377 -20.06 -7.12 -9.46
N ALA A 378 -18.79 -6.78 -9.48
CA ALA A 378 -18.31 -5.44 -9.20
C ALA A 378 -16.94 -5.21 -9.87
N ALA A 379 -16.56 -3.95 -9.98
CA ALA A 379 -15.21 -3.54 -10.33
C ALA A 379 -14.54 -2.81 -9.16
N ARG A 380 -13.23 -2.98 -9.02
CA ARG A 380 -12.38 -2.23 -8.11
C ARG A 380 -11.07 -1.89 -8.80
N ILE A 381 -10.68 -0.64 -8.75
CA ILE A 381 -9.46 -0.14 -9.38
C ILE A 381 -8.78 0.81 -8.41
N GLU A 382 -7.47 0.71 -8.32
CA GLU A 382 -6.66 1.57 -7.47
C GLU A 382 -5.37 1.92 -8.20
N GLU A 383 -4.94 3.16 -8.05
CA GLU A 383 -3.67 3.66 -8.55
C GLU A 383 -2.85 4.29 -7.44
N GLN A 384 -1.56 4.01 -7.42
CA GLN A 384 -0.61 4.71 -6.56
C GLN A 384 0.05 5.85 -7.33
N LEU A 385 0.13 7.02 -6.71
CA LEU A 385 0.59 8.23 -7.38
C LEU A 385 1.47 9.10 -6.48
N VAL A 386 2.27 9.94 -7.13
CA VAL A 386 3.14 10.94 -6.50
C VAL A 386 2.66 12.33 -6.87
N VAL A 387 2.49 13.20 -5.90
CA VAL A 387 2.15 14.60 -6.13
C VAL A 387 3.38 15.34 -6.64
N THR A 388 3.23 15.97 -7.81
CA THR A 388 4.26 16.79 -8.45
C THR A 388 3.99 18.28 -8.22
N LYS A 389 4.86 19.14 -8.72
CA LYS A 389 4.71 20.59 -8.57
C LYS A 389 3.37 21.13 -9.10
N ASP A 390 2.85 20.58 -10.20
CA ASP A 390 1.71 21.13 -10.92
C ASP A 390 0.52 20.13 -11.04
N GLY A 391 0.66 18.92 -10.48
CA GLY A 391 -0.35 17.86 -10.58
C GLY A 391 0.08 16.60 -9.83
N CYS A 392 -0.10 15.43 -10.46
CA CYS A 392 0.42 14.18 -9.95
C CYS A 392 0.91 13.26 -11.09
N GLU A 393 1.69 12.26 -10.74
CA GLU A 393 2.14 11.21 -11.64
C GLU A 393 1.74 9.85 -11.07
N VAL A 394 0.99 9.06 -11.86
CA VAL A 394 0.64 7.68 -11.52
C VAL A 394 1.87 6.80 -11.74
N ILE A 395 2.26 6.05 -10.70
CA ILE A 395 3.45 5.19 -10.72
C ILE A 395 3.14 3.69 -10.87
N THR A 396 1.86 3.31 -10.83
CA THR A 396 1.36 1.98 -11.19
C THR A 396 1.14 1.92 -12.70
N ARG A 397 1.73 0.94 -13.38
CA ARG A 397 1.81 0.95 -14.85
C ARG A 397 1.15 -0.25 -15.52
N PHE A 398 0.72 -1.25 -14.76
CA PHE A 398 -0.08 -2.32 -15.35
C PHE A 398 -1.42 -1.74 -15.82
N PRO A 399 -1.87 -2.06 -17.06
CA PRO A 399 -3.04 -1.43 -17.68
C PRO A 399 -4.31 -1.50 -16.82
N ALA A 400 -5.03 -0.37 -16.77
CA ALA A 400 -6.31 -0.23 -16.08
C ALA A 400 -7.32 0.65 -16.85
N GLU A 401 -7.01 1.01 -18.08
CA GLU A 401 -7.83 1.88 -18.92
C GLU A 401 -9.11 1.17 -19.37
N ASP A 402 -9.06 -0.16 -19.52
CA ASP A 402 -10.21 -0.97 -19.89
C ASP A 402 -10.18 -2.33 -19.19
N LEU A 403 -11.33 -2.99 -19.09
CA LEU A 403 -11.47 -4.29 -18.45
C LEU A 403 -10.77 -5.39 -19.25
N LEU A 404 -9.68 -5.91 -18.71
CA LEU A 404 -8.95 -7.00 -19.33
C LEU A 404 -9.64 -8.35 -19.13
N VAL A 405 -9.67 -9.17 -20.19
CA VAL A 405 -10.22 -10.53 -20.16
C VAL A 405 -9.07 -11.53 -20.11
N ALA A 406 -8.94 -12.24 -18.98
CA ALA A 406 -7.94 -13.29 -18.80
C ALA A 406 -8.47 -14.67 -19.21
N GLY A 407 -7.56 -15.61 -19.45
CA GLY A 407 -7.92 -17.01 -19.73
C GLY A 407 -8.36 -17.29 -21.16
N VAL A 408 -8.06 -16.39 -22.09
CA VAL A 408 -8.27 -16.56 -23.51
C VAL A 408 -7.03 -17.17 -24.17
N ARG A 409 -7.17 -18.35 -24.79
CA ARG A 409 -6.02 -19.11 -25.29
C ARG A 409 -5.59 -18.76 -26.70
N TYR A 410 -6.53 -18.38 -27.56
CA TYR A 410 -6.28 -18.23 -28.98
C TYR A 410 -6.84 -16.91 -29.49
N TYR A 411 -6.09 -16.30 -30.41
CA TYR A 411 -6.53 -15.13 -31.14
C TYR A 411 -6.82 -15.53 -32.57
N THR A 412 -7.92 -15.04 -33.14
CA THR A 412 -8.27 -15.12 -34.53
C THR A 412 -8.29 -13.72 -35.17
N ALA A 413 -8.48 -13.62 -36.45
CA ALA A 413 -8.69 -12.34 -37.11
C ALA A 413 -9.90 -11.55 -36.55
N SER A 414 -10.84 -12.26 -35.91
CA SER A 414 -12.04 -11.69 -35.27
C SER A 414 -11.87 -11.40 -33.77
N GLY A 415 -10.69 -11.59 -33.24
CA GLY A 415 -10.39 -11.42 -31.80
C GLY A 415 -10.10 -12.73 -31.06
N PRO A 416 -10.03 -12.68 -29.75
CA PRO A 416 -9.67 -13.85 -28.93
C PRO A 416 -10.77 -14.91 -28.92
N LEU A 417 -10.39 -16.18 -29.06
CA LEU A 417 -11.29 -17.29 -28.78
C LEU A 417 -11.38 -17.53 -27.27
N PRO A 418 -12.58 -17.60 -26.70
CA PRO A 418 -12.77 -17.95 -25.31
C PRO A 418 -12.26 -19.37 -25.02
N THR A 419 -11.74 -19.59 -23.80
CA THR A 419 -11.21 -20.90 -23.38
C THR A 419 -12.28 -21.91 -23.05
N THR A 420 -13.54 -21.48 -22.95
CA THR A 420 -14.72 -22.30 -22.75
C THR A 420 -15.59 -22.24 -23.98
N ARG A 421 -16.32 -23.32 -24.24
CA ARG A 421 -17.36 -23.29 -25.27
C ARG A 421 -18.37 -22.21 -24.90
N GLU A 422 -18.36 -21.11 -25.61
CA GLU A 422 -19.54 -20.25 -25.70
C GLU A 422 -20.71 -21.15 -26.18
N THR A 423 -21.89 -20.89 -25.66
CA THR A 423 -23.06 -21.59 -26.16
C THR A 423 -23.14 -21.40 -27.68
N GLN A 424 -23.57 -22.41 -28.44
CA GLN A 424 -23.64 -22.35 -29.88
C GLN A 424 -24.45 -21.12 -30.37
N SER A 425 -25.38 -20.61 -29.55
CA SER A 425 -26.13 -19.38 -29.83
C SER A 425 -25.26 -18.13 -29.76
N GLN A 426 -24.28 -18.02 -28.86
CA GLN A 426 -23.37 -16.88 -28.78
C GLN A 426 -22.39 -16.85 -29.95
N LEU A 427 -21.89 -18.03 -30.36
CA LEU A 427 -21.07 -18.17 -31.58
C LEU A 427 -21.87 -17.81 -32.83
N ASN A 428 -23.12 -18.23 -32.93
CA ASN A 428 -23.97 -17.91 -34.05
C ASN A 428 -24.35 -16.41 -34.12
N THR A 429 -24.50 -15.74 -32.95
CA THR A 429 -24.77 -14.30 -32.91
C THR A 429 -23.56 -13.49 -33.41
N ARG A 430 -22.35 -13.88 -33.04
CA ARG A 430 -21.11 -13.27 -33.56
C ARG A 430 -20.94 -13.53 -35.05
N ALA A 431 -21.14 -14.77 -35.50
CA ALA A 431 -21.05 -15.12 -36.91
C ALA A 431 -22.08 -14.35 -37.78
N ASN A 432 -23.30 -14.20 -37.28
CA ASN A 432 -24.35 -13.45 -38.00
C ASN A 432 -24.09 -11.94 -38.01
N GLY A 433 -23.49 -11.37 -36.96
CA GLY A 433 -23.05 -9.97 -36.94
C GLY A 433 -21.98 -9.69 -38.00
N TYR A 434 -21.01 -10.59 -38.12
CA TYR A 434 -19.94 -10.50 -39.14
C TYR A 434 -20.43 -10.64 -40.55
N LEU A 435 -21.38 -11.55 -40.79
CA LEU A 435 -22.00 -11.74 -42.13
C LEU A 435 -22.87 -10.54 -42.53
N ALA A 436 -23.49 -9.87 -41.55
CA ALA A 436 -24.28 -8.67 -41.78
C ALA A 436 -23.43 -7.43 -42.11
N GLU A 437 -22.25 -7.29 -41.52
CA GLU A 437 -21.30 -6.21 -41.84
C GLU A 437 -20.57 -6.47 -43.16
N GLY A 438 -20.11 -7.71 -43.39
CA GLY A 438 -19.43 -8.08 -44.66
C GLY A 438 -20.31 -8.04 -45.90
N SER A 439 -21.62 -8.24 -45.76
CA SER A 439 -22.55 -8.13 -46.88
C SER A 439 -22.77 -6.69 -47.36
N LYS A 440 -22.70 -5.72 -46.47
CA LYS A 440 -22.82 -4.30 -46.84
C LYS A 440 -21.59 -3.78 -47.58
N ASP A 441 -20.40 -4.27 -47.21
CA ASP A 441 -19.17 -3.89 -47.92
C ASP A 441 -19.02 -4.58 -49.28
N GLN A 442 -19.53 -5.81 -49.41
CA GLN A 442 -19.55 -6.48 -50.72
C GLN A 442 -20.56 -5.90 -51.71
N GLU A 443 -21.73 -5.45 -51.25
CA GLU A 443 -22.68 -4.73 -52.09
C GLU A 443 -22.17 -3.36 -52.55
N ALA A 444 -21.40 -2.66 -51.70
CA ALA A 444 -20.77 -1.39 -52.03
C ALA A 444 -19.61 -1.55 -53.06
N LEU A 445 -18.88 -2.67 -53.01
CA LEU A 445 -17.81 -2.99 -53.97
C LEU A 445 -18.31 -3.52 -55.31
N LEU A 446 -19.53 -3.99 -55.42
CA LEU A 446 -20.17 -4.45 -56.68
C LEU A 446 -20.92 -3.33 -57.37
N GLN A 447 -21.07 -2.15 -56.74
CA GLN A 447 -21.73 -0.97 -57.33
C GLN A 447 -20.75 0.15 -57.71
N ALA A 448 -19.43 -0.03 -57.47
CA ALA A 448 -18.34 0.84 -57.93
C ALA A 448 -17.57 0.20 -59.09
#